data_f5e61ed2b333b5bfce49390c9d2ba500
#
_entry.id   f5e61ed2b333b5bfce49390c9d2ba500
#
_cell.length_a   1.000
_cell.length_b   1.000
_cell.length_c   1.000
_cell.angle_alpha   90.00
_cell.angle_beta   90.00
_cell.angle_gamma   90.00
#
_symmetry.space_group_name_H-M   'P 1'
#
loop_
_entity.id
_entity.type
_entity.pdbx_description
1 polymer ?
#
loop_
_entity_poly.entity_id
_entity_poly.type
_entity_poly.pdbx_seq_one_letter_code
_entity_poly.pdbx_strand_id
1 'polypeptide(L)'
;MGLTLTTSVAMQAQANLKGFSYDKQEQPTGQEWQSPEAYAHGKLQPRAHFYSFKTVSEALGVLPEKSSYYQSLNGAWRFHWVGNPEEREVNFFKPEYNDEKWDTVNVPMSWNIYGLQKDGKQKYGTPIYLNQRVPFFHQVKVDDWKGGVMRTPPENYTMYKHRNEVGAYRRTFSVPSSWEGQSVYVNFDGVDSFFYIWVNGHYVGFSKNSRNRASFDISPYLKQGENTLAVEVYRNNDGSFLESQDMFRLPGIFRSVSLTAKPKVQIHDLQVTPDLDATYQHATLNIKTDLRSYSSKLKQLKGLSLRYSLYSLPLYLDEGAKRVAEVQSEALTLKSDGAPQMLTTSMSVESPNLWSAEAPYRYILVGELLDKKGNVLETVSTYT
;
A
#
# COMPACT_ATOMS: atom_id res chain seq x y z
N MET A 1 8.18 -11.57 32.61
CA MET A 1 8.92 -10.52 31.86
C MET A 1 8.44 -10.54 30.40
N GLY A 2 7.24 -10.11 30.10
CA GLY A 2 6.61 -10.30 28.78
C GLY A 2 5.45 -9.35 28.47
N LEU A 3 5.43 -8.12 29.02
CA LEU A 3 4.29 -7.21 28.82
C LEU A 3 4.66 -5.80 28.31
N THR A 4 5.90 -5.54 27.95
CA THR A 4 6.32 -4.17 27.59
C THR A 4 6.48 -3.90 26.09
N LEU A 5 6.52 -4.92 25.23
CA LEU A 5 6.70 -4.72 23.79
C LEU A 5 5.41 -4.43 23.01
N THR A 6 4.26 -4.86 23.48
CA THR A 6 2.98 -4.62 22.78
C THR A 6 2.43 -3.21 22.98
N THR A 7 2.84 -2.51 24.04
CA THR A 7 2.36 -1.15 24.32
C THR A 7 3.06 -0.07 23.50
N SER A 8 4.32 -0.26 23.10
CA SER A 8 5.05 0.77 22.36
C SER A 8 4.61 0.86 20.87
N VAL A 9 4.33 -0.27 20.23
CA VAL A 9 3.86 -0.28 18.82
C VAL A 9 2.42 0.23 18.72
N ALA A 10 1.57 -0.12 19.68
CA ALA A 10 0.21 0.40 19.75
C ALA A 10 0.18 1.90 20.10
N MET A 11 1.11 2.38 20.94
CA MET A 11 1.24 3.80 21.25
C MET A 11 1.78 4.63 20.09
N GLN A 12 2.72 4.12 19.28
CA GLN A 12 3.19 4.81 18.07
C GLN A 12 2.09 4.89 16.99
N ALA A 13 1.34 3.81 16.78
CA ALA A 13 0.19 3.84 15.88
C ALA A 13 -0.91 4.80 16.36
N GLN A 14 -1.17 4.88 17.68
CA GLN A 14 -2.11 5.84 18.26
C GLN A 14 -1.60 7.28 18.24
N ALA A 15 -0.29 7.51 18.41
CA ALA A 15 0.30 8.85 18.33
C ALA A 15 0.16 9.43 16.91
N ASN A 16 0.32 8.60 15.88
CA ASN A 16 0.15 9.00 14.48
C ASN A 16 -1.34 9.27 14.10
N LEU A 17 -2.29 8.77 14.89
CA LEU A 17 -3.72 9.00 14.70
C LEU A 17 -4.26 10.22 15.45
N LYS A 18 -3.56 10.68 16.48
CA LYS A 18 -3.95 11.88 17.24
C LYS A 18 -3.59 13.16 16.49
N GLY A 19 -4.55 13.67 15.74
CA GLY A 19 -4.55 15.05 15.29
C GLY A 19 -3.80 15.37 14.00
N PHE A 20 -3.32 14.40 13.25
CA PHE A 20 -2.63 14.60 11.95
C PHE A 20 -1.44 15.56 11.98
N SER A 21 -0.80 15.76 13.13
CA SER A 21 0.43 16.55 13.21
C SER A 21 1.62 15.60 13.12
N TYR A 22 2.06 15.37 11.89
CA TYR A 22 3.38 14.79 11.67
C TYR A 22 4.43 15.86 11.92
N ASP A 23 5.54 15.51 12.54
CA ASP A 23 6.71 16.38 12.56
C ASP A 23 7.33 16.40 11.16
N LYS A 24 7.00 17.44 10.40
CA LYS A 24 7.49 17.65 9.03
C LYS A 24 9.00 17.91 8.96
N GLN A 25 9.65 18.09 10.09
CA GLN A 25 11.09 18.30 10.21
C GLN A 25 11.85 17.00 10.47
N GLU A 26 11.15 15.93 10.87
CA GLU A 26 11.78 14.62 11.13
C GLU A 26 12.42 14.07 9.86
N GLN A 27 13.65 13.59 10.00
CA GLN A 27 14.38 12.93 8.93
C GLN A 27 14.80 11.53 9.37
N PRO A 28 14.96 10.55 8.45
CA PRO A 28 15.46 9.23 8.81
C PRO A 28 16.92 9.29 9.23
N THR A 29 17.35 8.34 10.08
CA THR A 29 18.76 8.22 10.49
C THR A 29 19.65 7.69 9.36
N GLY A 30 19.05 7.05 8.34
CA GLY A 30 19.74 6.37 7.25
C GLY A 30 20.29 4.99 7.65
N GLN A 31 19.91 4.49 8.84
CA GLN A 31 20.34 3.18 9.36
C GLN A 31 19.17 2.18 9.48
N GLU A 32 17.94 2.60 9.23
CA GLU A 32 16.73 1.80 9.43
C GLU A 32 16.74 0.52 8.57
N TRP A 33 17.37 0.57 7.39
CA TRP A 33 17.50 -0.61 6.50
C TRP A 33 18.36 -1.74 7.12
N GLN A 34 19.17 -1.43 8.16
CA GLN A 34 20.03 -2.38 8.88
C GLN A 34 19.52 -2.70 10.29
N SER A 35 18.44 -2.09 10.75
CA SER A 35 17.94 -2.21 12.13
C SER A 35 16.73 -3.12 12.19
N PRO A 36 16.82 -4.32 12.80
CA PRO A 36 15.68 -5.24 12.94
C PRO A 36 14.52 -4.66 13.74
N GLU A 37 14.78 -3.74 14.66
CA GLU A 37 13.76 -3.06 15.45
C GLU A 37 12.94 -2.06 14.62
N ALA A 38 13.54 -1.51 13.55
CA ALA A 38 12.91 -0.54 12.67
C ALA A 38 12.32 -1.23 11.44
N TYR A 39 11.06 -1.69 11.48
CA TYR A 39 10.44 -2.39 10.34
C TYR A 39 9.54 -1.51 9.49
N ALA A 40 8.97 -0.43 10.02
CA ALA A 40 8.19 0.57 9.29
C ALA A 40 8.03 1.86 10.09
N HIS A 41 7.89 2.99 9.39
CA HIS A 41 7.51 4.29 9.96
C HIS A 41 6.53 4.98 9.02
N GLY A 42 5.50 5.64 9.56
CA GLY A 42 4.50 6.35 8.76
C GLY A 42 3.61 5.47 7.86
N LYS A 43 3.96 4.19 7.71
CA LYS A 43 3.19 3.23 6.94
C LYS A 43 1.89 2.87 7.63
N LEU A 44 0.80 2.91 6.89
CA LEU A 44 -0.51 2.50 7.38
C LEU A 44 -0.57 0.98 7.66
N GLN A 45 -1.42 0.60 8.60
CA GLN A 45 -1.68 -0.82 8.85
C GLN A 45 -2.24 -1.50 7.59
N PRO A 46 -1.83 -2.74 7.31
CA PRO A 46 -2.40 -3.51 6.21
C PRO A 46 -3.92 -3.66 6.36
N ARG A 47 -4.63 -3.58 5.24
CA ARG A 47 -6.07 -3.75 5.16
C ARG A 47 -6.45 -4.44 3.86
N ALA A 48 -7.73 -4.84 3.74
CA ALA A 48 -8.25 -5.35 2.49
C ALA A 48 -8.06 -4.35 1.33
N HIS A 49 -7.86 -4.89 0.14
CA HIS A 49 -7.54 -4.12 -1.04
C HIS A 49 -8.81 -3.76 -1.80
N PHE A 50 -9.32 -2.57 -1.57
CA PHE A 50 -10.46 -1.99 -2.30
C PHE A 50 -10.28 -0.47 -2.47
N TYR A 51 -11.12 0.12 -3.31
CA TYR A 51 -11.09 1.54 -3.67
C TYR A 51 -12.40 2.22 -3.29
N SER A 52 -12.34 3.53 -3.04
CA SER A 52 -13.51 4.36 -2.96
C SER A 52 -13.96 4.76 -4.37
N PHE A 53 -15.25 4.85 -4.57
CA PHE A 53 -15.89 5.25 -5.82
C PHE A 53 -16.91 6.36 -5.54
N LYS A 54 -17.23 7.13 -6.57
CA LYS A 54 -18.23 8.19 -6.46
C LYS A 54 -19.65 7.65 -6.57
N THR A 55 -19.85 6.59 -7.35
CA THR A 55 -21.15 6.01 -7.64
C THR A 55 -21.10 4.49 -7.60
N VAL A 56 -22.28 3.86 -7.41
CA VAL A 56 -22.43 2.40 -7.55
C VAL A 56 -22.02 1.93 -8.95
N SER A 57 -22.32 2.70 -10.00
CA SER A 57 -21.95 2.34 -11.38
C SER A 57 -20.43 2.25 -11.56
N GLU A 58 -19.66 3.17 -10.97
CA GLU A 58 -18.19 3.09 -10.97
C GLU A 58 -17.73 1.86 -10.15
N ALA A 59 -18.35 1.63 -8.98
CA ALA A 59 -18.00 0.56 -8.05
C ALA A 59 -18.21 -0.85 -8.64
N LEU A 60 -19.19 -1.03 -9.49
CA LEU A 60 -19.46 -2.32 -10.16
C LEU A 60 -18.33 -2.75 -11.11
N GLY A 61 -17.47 -1.83 -11.54
CA GLY A 61 -16.26 -2.16 -12.28
C GLY A 61 -15.16 -2.81 -11.42
N VAL A 62 -15.17 -2.58 -10.11
CA VAL A 62 -14.15 -3.03 -9.09
C VAL A 62 -12.71 -2.63 -9.43
N LEU A 63 -12.47 -2.02 -10.58
CA LEU A 63 -11.15 -1.63 -11.08
C LEU A 63 -10.79 -0.22 -10.59
N PRO A 64 -9.56 -0.01 -10.12
CA PRO A 64 -9.11 1.30 -9.62
C PRO A 64 -9.24 2.41 -10.68
N GLU A 65 -8.97 2.09 -11.94
CA GLU A 65 -9.02 3.03 -13.06
C GLU A 65 -10.44 3.56 -13.34
N LYS A 66 -11.46 2.91 -12.81
CA LYS A 66 -12.86 3.36 -12.87
C LYS A 66 -13.19 4.36 -11.76
N SER A 67 -12.34 4.48 -10.73
CA SER A 67 -12.54 5.39 -9.62
C SER A 67 -12.05 6.79 -9.92
N SER A 68 -12.89 7.80 -9.73
CA SER A 68 -12.49 9.21 -9.72
C SER A 68 -11.62 9.58 -8.49
N TYR A 69 -11.42 8.65 -7.55
CA TYR A 69 -10.54 8.78 -6.38
C TYR A 69 -9.23 7.99 -6.52
N TYR A 70 -8.85 7.65 -7.75
CA TYR A 70 -7.61 6.96 -8.06
C TYR A 70 -6.82 7.73 -9.12
N GLN A 71 -5.50 7.79 -8.93
CA GLN A 71 -4.58 8.35 -9.91
C GLN A 71 -3.32 7.49 -9.96
N SER A 72 -2.99 6.98 -11.15
CA SER A 72 -1.74 6.26 -11.37
C SER A 72 -0.55 7.20 -11.36
N LEU A 73 0.51 6.80 -10.67
CA LEU A 73 1.84 7.40 -10.76
C LEU A 73 2.83 6.52 -11.54
N ASN A 74 2.35 5.53 -12.28
CA ASN A 74 3.17 4.73 -13.19
C ASN A 74 3.71 5.58 -14.36
N GLY A 75 4.77 5.10 -15.00
CA GLY A 75 5.37 5.76 -16.16
C GLY A 75 6.75 6.34 -15.84
N ALA A 76 7.11 7.46 -16.48
CA ALA A 76 8.45 8.02 -16.40
C ALA A 76 8.77 8.66 -15.04
N TRP A 77 9.89 8.26 -14.45
CA TRP A 77 10.45 8.82 -13.22
C TRP A 77 11.92 9.19 -13.46
N ARG A 78 12.40 10.25 -12.83
CA ARG A 78 13.84 10.56 -12.75
C ARG A 78 14.47 9.53 -11.82
N PHE A 79 15.69 9.05 -12.20
CA PHE A 79 16.36 7.94 -11.52
C PHE A 79 17.85 8.13 -11.44
N HIS A 80 18.41 7.90 -10.25
CA HIS A 80 19.85 7.88 -10.01
C HIS A 80 20.22 6.61 -9.24
N TRP A 81 21.18 5.88 -9.77
CA TRP A 81 21.65 4.62 -9.20
C TRP A 81 23.07 4.75 -8.70
N VAL A 82 23.35 4.18 -7.53
CA VAL A 82 24.69 4.03 -6.96
C VAL A 82 24.92 2.62 -6.46
N GLY A 83 26.20 2.20 -6.42
CA GLY A 83 26.58 0.83 -6.02
C GLY A 83 26.54 0.61 -4.51
N ASN A 84 26.68 1.66 -3.72
CA ASN A 84 26.79 1.57 -2.26
C ASN A 84 25.99 2.72 -1.60
N PRO A 85 25.44 2.51 -0.38
CA PRO A 85 24.72 3.53 0.34
C PRO A 85 25.51 4.80 0.63
N GLU A 86 26.82 4.69 0.79
CA GLU A 86 27.72 5.82 1.06
C GLU A 86 27.83 6.80 -0.11
N GLU A 87 27.54 6.34 -1.34
CA GLU A 87 27.61 7.12 -2.57
C GLU A 87 26.30 7.84 -2.91
N ARG A 88 25.26 7.65 -2.08
CA ARG A 88 23.93 8.20 -2.35
C ARG A 88 23.84 9.71 -2.22
N GLU A 89 22.93 10.29 -2.99
CA GLU A 89 22.61 11.73 -2.93
C GLU A 89 21.72 12.05 -1.73
N VAL A 90 22.30 12.58 -0.65
CA VAL A 90 21.61 12.80 0.63
C VAL A 90 20.56 13.92 0.64
N ASN A 91 20.55 14.79 -0.35
CA ASN A 91 19.63 15.95 -0.44
C ASN A 91 18.65 15.87 -1.61
N PHE A 92 18.61 14.75 -2.31
CA PHE A 92 17.82 14.59 -3.54
C PHE A 92 16.30 14.75 -3.32
N PHE A 93 15.83 14.57 -2.09
CA PHE A 93 14.43 14.69 -1.73
C PHE A 93 13.93 16.14 -1.69
N LYS A 94 14.81 17.13 -1.68
CA LYS A 94 14.44 18.55 -1.66
C LYS A 94 13.76 18.97 -2.96
N PRO A 95 12.67 19.76 -2.92
CA PRO A 95 11.98 20.20 -4.13
C PRO A 95 12.88 20.93 -5.14
N GLU A 96 13.83 21.74 -4.64
CA GLU A 96 14.77 22.54 -5.42
C GLU A 96 15.97 21.75 -5.98
N TYR A 97 16.09 20.47 -5.65
CA TYR A 97 17.19 19.64 -6.16
C TYR A 97 17.14 19.49 -7.66
N ASN A 98 18.27 19.78 -8.35
CA ASN A 98 18.39 19.65 -9.80
C ASN A 98 18.70 18.21 -10.20
N ASP A 99 17.72 17.53 -10.79
CA ASP A 99 17.80 16.16 -11.28
C ASP A 99 17.89 16.05 -12.81
N GLU A 100 18.20 17.13 -13.53
CA GLU A 100 18.27 17.16 -14.99
C GLU A 100 19.25 16.13 -15.58
N LYS A 101 20.32 15.85 -14.86
CA LYS A 101 21.34 14.89 -15.29
C LYS A 101 20.99 13.43 -14.94
N TRP A 102 19.90 13.21 -14.22
CA TRP A 102 19.46 11.88 -13.87
C TRP A 102 18.86 11.15 -15.07
N ASP A 103 18.96 9.85 -15.06
CA ASP A 103 18.27 9.02 -16.03
C ASP A 103 16.75 9.13 -15.89
N THR A 104 16.04 8.64 -16.89
CA THR A 104 14.59 8.42 -16.83
C THR A 104 14.32 6.94 -16.95
N VAL A 105 13.55 6.39 -16.00
CA VAL A 105 13.12 4.98 -16.01
C VAL A 105 11.60 4.89 -15.95
N ASN A 106 11.05 3.80 -16.45
CA ASN A 106 9.63 3.51 -16.28
C ASN A 106 9.38 2.79 -14.96
N VAL A 107 8.37 3.22 -14.22
CA VAL A 107 7.82 2.53 -13.05
C VAL A 107 6.44 1.98 -13.46
N PRO A 108 6.10 0.74 -13.16
CA PRO A 108 6.86 -0.25 -12.39
C PRO A 108 7.94 -0.95 -13.21
N MET A 109 9.13 -1.14 -12.62
CA MET A 109 10.19 -1.96 -13.18
C MET A 109 11.31 -2.24 -12.16
N SER A 110 11.98 -3.39 -12.32
CA SER A 110 13.26 -3.61 -11.66
C SER A 110 14.37 -2.91 -12.43
N TRP A 111 15.25 -2.16 -11.74
CA TRP A 111 16.33 -1.44 -12.40
C TRP A 111 17.37 -2.36 -13.05
N ASN A 112 17.61 -3.55 -12.49
CA ASN A 112 18.54 -4.51 -13.08
C ASN A 112 18.08 -4.99 -14.47
N ILE A 113 16.77 -5.18 -14.65
CA ILE A 113 16.21 -5.56 -15.96
C ILE A 113 16.20 -4.36 -16.90
N TYR A 114 15.78 -3.19 -16.40
CA TYR A 114 15.77 -1.96 -17.18
C TYR A 114 17.18 -1.54 -17.64
N GLY A 115 18.19 -1.77 -16.80
CA GLY A 115 19.58 -1.42 -17.09
C GLY A 115 20.30 -2.36 -18.07
N LEU A 116 19.66 -3.46 -18.50
CA LEU A 116 20.24 -4.37 -19.49
C LEU A 116 20.30 -3.71 -20.87
N GLN A 117 21.52 -3.51 -21.38
CA GLN A 117 21.77 -2.90 -22.68
C GLN A 117 21.81 -3.95 -23.79
N LYS A 118 21.65 -3.51 -25.04
CA LYS A 118 21.65 -4.41 -26.20
C LYS A 118 22.97 -5.16 -26.41
N ASP A 119 24.08 -4.63 -25.91
CA ASP A 119 25.40 -5.26 -25.94
C ASP A 119 25.63 -6.21 -24.74
N GLY A 120 24.61 -6.46 -23.94
CA GLY A 120 24.68 -7.34 -22.77
C GLY A 120 25.26 -6.69 -21.51
N LYS A 121 25.69 -5.43 -21.56
CA LYS A 121 26.16 -4.72 -20.36
C LYS A 121 25.02 -4.31 -19.44
N GLN A 122 25.34 -4.22 -18.18
CA GLN A 122 24.43 -3.77 -17.13
C GLN A 122 24.75 -2.33 -16.73
N LYS A 123 23.76 -1.45 -16.86
CA LYS A 123 23.88 -0.05 -16.41
C LYS A 123 23.66 0.09 -14.91
N TYR A 124 22.74 -0.69 -14.34
CA TYR A 124 22.29 -0.56 -12.95
C TYR A 124 22.43 -1.89 -12.19
N GLY A 125 23.66 -2.34 -12.02
CA GLY A 125 23.95 -3.58 -11.30
C GLY A 125 23.44 -4.84 -12.03
N THR A 126 23.68 -5.99 -11.44
CA THR A 126 23.41 -7.29 -12.06
C THR A 126 22.23 -8.00 -11.41
N PRO A 127 21.27 -8.54 -12.19
CA PRO A 127 20.23 -9.40 -11.65
C PRO A 127 20.89 -10.68 -11.12
N ILE A 128 20.42 -11.15 -9.95
CA ILE A 128 21.01 -12.31 -9.28
C ILE A 128 19.90 -13.26 -8.87
N TYR A 129 20.19 -14.52 -9.10
CA TYR A 129 19.45 -15.63 -8.56
C TYR A 129 20.21 -16.22 -7.37
N LEU A 130 19.59 -16.22 -6.21
CA LEU A 130 20.15 -16.78 -4.99
C LEU A 130 19.04 -17.44 -4.18
N ASN A 131 19.27 -18.70 -3.82
CA ASN A 131 18.32 -19.44 -2.98
C ASN A 131 18.83 -19.67 -1.54
N GLN A 132 20.08 -19.35 -1.24
CA GLN A 132 20.70 -19.69 0.05
C GLN A 132 21.60 -18.60 0.65
N ARG A 133 21.93 -17.53 -0.08
CA ARG A 133 22.89 -16.53 0.40
C ARG A 133 22.42 -15.13 0.11
N VAL A 134 22.45 -14.28 1.14
CA VAL A 134 22.25 -12.85 1.00
C VAL A 134 23.63 -12.20 0.82
N PRO A 135 23.85 -11.41 -0.25
CA PRO A 135 25.18 -11.00 -0.68
C PRO A 135 25.68 -9.72 0.00
N PHE A 136 25.22 -9.39 1.19
CA PHE A 136 25.72 -8.25 1.95
C PHE A 136 25.93 -8.62 3.42
N PHE A 137 26.79 -7.86 4.09
CA PHE A 137 27.00 -7.99 5.52
C PHE A 137 25.89 -7.31 6.30
N HIS A 138 25.28 -8.04 7.23
CA HIS A 138 24.62 -7.46 8.37
C HIS A 138 25.67 -7.13 9.45
N GLN A 139 25.39 -6.21 10.38
CA GLN A 139 26.29 -5.83 11.47
C GLN A 139 26.62 -6.95 12.46
N VAL A 140 25.96 -8.08 12.37
CA VAL A 140 26.22 -9.27 13.18
C VAL A 140 27.49 -9.95 12.67
N LYS A 141 28.40 -10.29 13.58
CA LYS A 141 29.63 -11.00 13.26
C LYS A 141 29.28 -12.32 12.58
N VAL A 142 29.94 -12.59 11.44
CA VAL A 142 29.69 -13.79 10.60
C VAL A 142 29.85 -15.09 11.35
N ASP A 143 30.75 -15.11 12.36
CA ASP A 143 31.03 -16.27 13.21
C ASP A 143 29.87 -16.69 14.09
N ASP A 144 28.91 -15.81 14.36
CA ASP A 144 27.73 -16.09 15.17
C ASP A 144 26.64 -16.85 14.39
N TRP A 145 26.79 -16.99 13.08
CA TRP A 145 25.81 -17.62 12.19
C TRP A 145 26.31 -18.96 11.67
N LYS A 146 26.07 -20.00 12.44
CA LYS A 146 26.42 -21.37 12.05
C LYS A 146 25.40 -21.94 11.05
N GLY A 147 25.80 -22.02 9.79
CA GLY A 147 25.11 -22.85 8.81
C GLY A 147 23.78 -22.31 8.29
N GLY A 148 23.75 -21.20 7.66
CA GLY A 148 22.54 -20.68 7.07
C GLY A 148 22.78 -19.76 5.89
N VAL A 149 21.75 -19.07 5.50
CA VAL A 149 21.67 -18.14 4.36
C VAL A 149 22.62 -16.95 4.43
N MET A 150 23.25 -16.71 5.59
CA MET A 150 24.02 -15.50 5.87
C MET A 150 25.53 -15.69 5.75
N ARG A 151 25.98 -16.44 4.77
CA ARG A 151 27.41 -16.62 4.48
C ARG A 151 27.95 -15.44 3.70
N THR A 152 29.20 -15.05 4.01
CA THR A 152 29.95 -14.11 3.17
C THR A 152 30.03 -14.65 1.75
N PRO A 153 29.58 -13.91 0.74
CA PRO A 153 29.69 -14.35 -0.63
C PRO A 153 31.19 -14.43 -1.03
N PRO A 154 31.55 -15.29 -1.97
CA PRO A 154 32.89 -15.32 -2.53
C PRO A 154 33.29 -13.95 -3.09
N GLU A 155 34.58 -13.59 -2.97
CA GLU A 155 35.09 -12.30 -3.44
C GLU A 155 34.92 -12.07 -4.94
N ASN A 156 34.87 -13.12 -5.73
CA ASN A 156 34.61 -13.06 -7.16
C ASN A 156 33.14 -12.91 -7.54
N TYR A 157 32.23 -12.80 -6.56
CA TYR A 157 30.83 -12.58 -6.81
C TYR A 157 30.61 -11.13 -7.26
N THR A 158 29.94 -10.92 -8.38
CA THR A 158 29.77 -9.59 -8.98
C THR A 158 29.10 -8.59 -8.04
N MET A 159 28.25 -9.06 -7.12
CA MET A 159 27.62 -8.23 -6.10
C MET A 159 28.52 -7.85 -4.93
N TYR A 160 29.63 -8.53 -4.77
CA TYR A 160 30.57 -8.16 -3.71
C TYR A 160 31.16 -6.78 -3.95
N LYS A 161 31.26 -6.40 -5.22
CA LYS A 161 31.73 -5.07 -5.65
C LYS A 161 30.68 -3.98 -5.31
N HIS A 162 29.41 -4.32 -5.37
CA HIS A 162 28.29 -3.43 -5.06
C HIS A 162 27.48 -4.07 -3.94
N ARG A 163 27.81 -3.74 -2.69
CA ARG A 163 27.27 -4.44 -1.51
C ARG A 163 25.79 -4.21 -1.27
N ASN A 164 25.31 -3.00 -1.50
CA ASN A 164 23.90 -2.66 -1.33
C ASN A 164 23.53 -1.49 -2.23
N GLU A 165 23.19 -1.79 -3.46
CA GLU A 165 22.81 -0.81 -4.45
C GLU A 165 21.65 0.06 -3.94
N VAL A 166 21.69 1.35 -4.27
CA VAL A 166 20.63 2.31 -3.94
C VAL A 166 20.13 2.97 -5.22
N GLY A 167 18.81 3.01 -5.38
CA GLY A 167 18.13 3.74 -6.44
C GLY A 167 17.33 4.89 -5.87
N ALA A 168 17.68 6.11 -6.24
CA ALA A 168 16.92 7.31 -5.92
C ALA A 168 15.96 7.64 -7.06
N TYR A 169 14.70 7.85 -6.75
CA TYR A 169 13.62 8.15 -7.70
C TYR A 169 13.01 9.50 -7.37
N ARG A 170 12.66 10.28 -8.39
CA ARG A 170 11.89 11.52 -8.26
C ARG A 170 10.79 11.59 -9.30
N ARG A 171 9.65 12.13 -8.88
CA ARG A 171 8.54 12.43 -9.77
C ARG A 171 7.75 13.62 -9.28
N THR A 172 7.30 14.47 -10.20
CA THR A 172 6.28 15.48 -9.90
C THR A 172 4.88 14.94 -10.18
N PHE A 173 3.91 15.43 -9.42
CA PHE A 173 2.50 15.08 -9.56
C PHE A 173 1.60 16.23 -9.07
N SER A 174 0.37 16.24 -9.57
CA SER A 174 -0.67 17.13 -9.05
C SER A 174 -1.83 16.30 -8.52
N VAL A 175 -2.47 16.77 -7.47
CA VAL A 175 -3.67 16.15 -6.91
C VAL A 175 -4.90 16.82 -7.50
N PRO A 176 -5.92 16.08 -7.98
CA PRO A 176 -7.16 16.67 -8.49
C PRO A 176 -7.83 17.59 -7.47
N SER A 177 -8.32 18.74 -7.89
CA SER A 177 -9.03 19.67 -7.00
C SER A 177 -10.31 19.08 -6.39
N SER A 178 -10.90 18.09 -7.06
CA SER A 178 -12.04 17.32 -6.53
C SER A 178 -11.73 16.50 -5.27
N TRP A 179 -10.45 16.35 -4.92
CA TRP A 179 -9.99 15.66 -3.70
C TRP A 179 -9.77 16.61 -2.52
N GLU A 180 -10.08 17.88 -2.68
CA GLU A 180 -9.97 18.85 -1.58
C GLU A 180 -10.75 18.41 -0.35
N GLY A 181 -10.12 18.51 0.82
CA GLY A 181 -10.73 18.09 2.10
C GLY A 181 -10.74 16.58 2.36
N GLN A 182 -10.27 15.77 1.41
CA GLN A 182 -10.13 14.32 1.58
C GLN A 182 -8.78 13.94 2.21
N SER A 183 -8.66 12.67 2.63
CA SER A 183 -7.37 12.06 2.92
C SER A 183 -6.78 11.51 1.64
N VAL A 184 -5.50 11.82 1.37
CA VAL A 184 -4.81 11.37 0.16
C VAL A 184 -3.66 10.44 0.58
N TYR A 185 -3.67 9.26 -0.01
CA TYR A 185 -2.69 8.21 0.27
C TYR A 185 -1.84 7.95 -0.97
N VAL A 186 -0.52 7.79 -0.77
CA VAL A 186 0.35 7.18 -1.79
C VAL A 186 0.47 5.69 -1.49
N ASN A 187 0.32 4.87 -2.51
CA ASN A 187 0.38 3.42 -2.41
C ASN A 187 1.49 2.89 -3.31
N PHE A 188 2.36 2.07 -2.75
CA PHE A 188 3.36 1.28 -3.45
C PHE A 188 2.93 -0.18 -3.36
N ASP A 189 2.55 -0.80 -4.47
CA ASP A 189 2.05 -2.18 -4.49
C ASP A 189 3.15 -3.22 -4.32
N GLY A 190 4.40 -2.83 -4.50
CA GLY A 190 5.58 -3.65 -4.25
C GLY A 190 6.86 -2.91 -4.57
N VAL A 191 7.79 -2.88 -3.61
CA VAL A 191 9.13 -2.31 -3.73
C VAL A 191 10.13 -3.30 -3.12
N ASP A 192 11.06 -3.78 -3.88
CA ASP A 192 12.12 -4.68 -3.41
C ASP A 192 13.40 -3.86 -3.17
N SER A 193 13.91 -3.75 -1.93
CA SER A 193 13.47 -4.44 -0.72
C SER A 193 13.07 -3.50 0.41
N PHE A 194 13.73 -2.38 0.56
CA PHE A 194 13.52 -1.34 1.57
C PHE A 194 13.42 0.00 0.87
N PHE A 195 12.60 0.93 1.37
CA PHE A 195 12.56 2.28 0.81
C PHE A 195 12.12 3.35 1.81
N TYR A 196 12.69 4.54 1.64
CA TYR A 196 12.23 5.79 2.23
C TYR A 196 11.38 6.58 1.26
N ILE A 197 10.44 7.41 1.78
CA ILE A 197 9.68 8.36 0.98
C ILE A 197 9.66 9.76 1.58
N TRP A 198 9.66 10.75 0.70
CA TRP A 198 9.47 12.17 1.01
C TRP A 198 8.45 12.78 0.06
N VAL A 199 7.66 13.73 0.56
CA VAL A 199 6.76 14.55 -0.23
C VAL A 199 7.08 16.02 0.04
N ASN A 200 7.37 16.77 -1.02
CA ASN A 200 7.76 18.19 -0.94
C ASN A 200 8.90 18.47 0.05
N GLY A 201 9.87 17.56 0.10
CA GLY A 201 11.03 17.66 1.00
C GLY A 201 10.79 17.19 2.43
N HIS A 202 9.56 16.85 2.79
CA HIS A 202 9.20 16.34 4.11
C HIS A 202 9.29 14.82 4.14
N TYR A 203 9.98 14.28 5.13
CA TYR A 203 10.01 12.84 5.36
C TYR A 203 8.62 12.32 5.76
N VAL A 204 8.17 11.28 5.08
CA VAL A 204 6.86 10.65 5.32
C VAL A 204 7.02 9.32 6.03
N GLY A 205 8.03 8.53 5.66
CA GLY A 205 8.25 7.25 6.30
C GLY A 205 9.08 6.27 5.46
N PHE A 206 9.08 5.02 5.92
CA PHE A 206 9.74 3.91 5.24
C PHE A 206 8.96 2.61 5.37
N SER A 207 9.30 1.64 4.52
CA SER A 207 8.79 0.27 4.60
C SER A 207 9.87 -0.75 4.27
N LYS A 208 9.83 -1.86 4.99
CA LYS A 208 10.40 -3.17 4.60
C LYS A 208 9.25 -4.05 4.11
N ASN A 209 9.51 -5.28 3.70
CA ASN A 209 8.51 -6.20 3.17
C ASN A 209 8.19 -5.94 1.69
N SER A 210 8.99 -6.59 0.84
CA SER A 210 9.07 -6.32 -0.59
C SER A 210 7.78 -6.62 -1.36
N ARG A 211 6.95 -7.57 -0.90
CA ARG A 211 5.88 -8.15 -1.71
C ARG A 211 4.49 -7.62 -1.38
N ASN A 212 4.35 -6.89 -0.28
CA ASN A 212 3.09 -6.34 0.17
C ASN A 212 2.99 -4.85 -0.12
N ARG A 213 1.76 -4.38 -0.29
CA ARG A 213 1.48 -2.96 -0.45
C ARG A 213 1.93 -2.17 0.78
N ALA A 214 2.60 -1.06 0.54
CA ALA A 214 2.87 -0.03 1.53
C ALA A 214 2.09 1.24 1.18
N SER A 215 1.26 1.71 2.10
CA SER A 215 0.45 2.91 1.94
C SER A 215 0.82 3.94 3.00
N PHE A 216 0.86 5.22 2.60
CA PHE A 216 1.22 6.34 3.48
C PHE A 216 0.22 7.48 3.31
N ASP A 217 -0.19 8.11 4.42
CA ASP A 217 -0.99 9.33 4.36
C ASP A 217 -0.07 10.50 4.02
N ILE A 218 -0.27 11.08 2.86
CA ILE A 218 0.51 12.23 2.39
C ILE A 218 -0.25 13.55 2.50
N SER A 219 -1.49 13.52 2.99
CA SER A 219 -2.36 14.72 3.10
C SER A 219 -1.69 15.90 3.81
N PRO A 220 -0.91 15.71 4.91
CA PRO A 220 -0.27 16.82 5.63
C PRO A 220 0.83 17.52 4.85
N TYR A 221 1.38 16.86 3.83
CA TYR A 221 2.55 17.32 3.08
C TYR A 221 2.20 17.90 1.72
N LEU A 222 0.93 17.77 1.29
CA LEU A 222 0.49 18.26 0.00
C LEU A 222 0.36 19.78 -0.03
N LYS A 223 0.69 20.35 -1.17
CA LYS A 223 0.45 21.76 -1.51
C LYS A 223 -0.45 21.83 -2.76
N GLN A 224 -1.05 22.99 -2.97
CA GLN A 224 -1.82 23.25 -4.18
C GLN A 224 -0.89 23.27 -5.41
N GLY A 225 -1.32 22.68 -6.52
CA GLY A 225 -0.53 22.58 -7.75
C GLY A 225 0.45 21.40 -7.73
N GLU A 226 1.65 21.64 -8.21
CA GLU A 226 2.66 20.59 -8.37
C GLU A 226 3.33 20.20 -7.05
N ASN A 227 3.40 18.90 -6.80
CA ASN A 227 4.05 18.27 -5.66
C ASN A 227 5.22 17.40 -6.14
N THR A 228 6.21 17.20 -5.30
CA THR A 228 7.34 16.31 -5.57
C THR A 228 7.26 15.09 -4.66
N LEU A 229 7.34 13.91 -5.25
CA LEU A 229 7.54 12.63 -4.55
C LEU A 229 8.97 12.18 -4.80
N ALA A 230 9.71 11.94 -3.73
CA ALA A 230 11.05 11.36 -3.75
C ALA A 230 11.05 10.02 -3.02
N VAL A 231 11.72 9.02 -3.58
CA VAL A 231 11.80 7.66 -3.06
C VAL A 231 13.25 7.18 -3.14
N GLU A 232 13.77 6.63 -2.05
CA GLU A 232 15.10 6.01 -2.03
C GLU A 232 14.96 4.54 -1.70
N VAL A 233 15.33 3.69 -2.66
CA VAL A 233 15.18 2.23 -2.58
C VAL A 233 16.53 1.58 -2.37
N TYR A 234 16.64 0.72 -1.36
CA TYR A 234 17.82 -0.10 -1.08
C TYR A 234 17.56 -1.53 -1.58
N ARG A 235 18.52 -2.07 -2.31
CA ARG A 235 18.43 -3.45 -2.85
C ARG A 235 18.23 -4.49 -1.76
N ASN A 236 18.91 -4.32 -0.64
CA ASN A 236 18.85 -5.24 0.48
C ASN A 236 18.64 -4.50 1.81
N ASN A 237 18.03 -5.19 2.74
CA ASN A 237 17.88 -4.76 4.12
C ASN A 237 17.99 -5.99 5.04
N ASP A 238 17.94 -5.81 6.35
CA ASP A 238 17.97 -6.91 7.31
C ASP A 238 16.84 -7.94 7.07
N GLY A 239 15.66 -7.48 6.65
CA GLY A 239 14.53 -8.35 6.27
C GLY A 239 14.80 -9.20 5.03
N SER A 240 15.79 -8.85 4.19
CA SER A 240 16.15 -9.65 3.02
C SER A 240 16.59 -11.08 3.37
N PHE A 241 17.07 -11.31 4.60
CA PHE A 241 17.37 -12.63 5.09
C PHE A 241 16.13 -13.51 5.27
N LEU A 242 15.01 -12.90 5.66
CA LEU A 242 13.73 -13.57 5.79
C LEU A 242 13.05 -13.78 4.43
N GLU A 243 13.33 -12.89 3.47
CA GLU A 243 12.80 -12.93 2.10
C GLU A 243 13.71 -13.71 1.14
N SER A 244 14.64 -14.53 1.67
CA SER A 244 15.61 -15.28 0.91
C SER A 244 15.03 -16.59 0.34
N GLN A 245 13.92 -16.51 -0.37
CA GLN A 245 13.35 -17.63 -1.10
C GLN A 245 14.11 -17.89 -2.41
N ASP A 246 13.85 -19.07 -2.98
CA ASP A 246 14.40 -19.53 -4.25
C ASP A 246 13.85 -18.72 -5.44
N MET A 247 14.42 -17.54 -5.67
CA MET A 247 13.96 -16.62 -6.71
C MET A 247 15.04 -15.61 -7.13
N PHE A 248 14.82 -14.95 -8.25
CA PHE A 248 15.60 -13.78 -8.64
C PHE A 248 15.47 -12.63 -7.65
N ARG A 249 16.58 -11.94 -7.40
CA ARG A 249 16.67 -10.70 -6.64
C ARG A 249 16.68 -9.53 -7.62
N LEU A 250 15.52 -8.90 -7.77
CA LEU A 250 15.26 -7.85 -8.74
C LEU A 250 14.77 -6.59 -8.03
N PRO A 251 15.70 -5.73 -7.60
CA PRO A 251 15.35 -4.55 -6.80
C PRO A 251 14.65 -3.46 -7.61
N GLY A 252 13.95 -2.60 -6.90
CA GLY A 252 13.27 -1.43 -7.44
C GLY A 252 11.77 -1.39 -7.16
N ILE A 253 11.10 -0.40 -7.71
CA ILE A 253 9.65 -0.26 -7.64
C ILE A 253 9.05 -1.16 -8.74
N PHE A 254 8.82 -2.44 -8.41
CA PHE A 254 8.45 -3.47 -9.40
C PHE A 254 6.94 -3.65 -9.59
N ARG A 255 6.11 -2.99 -8.77
CA ARG A 255 4.65 -2.91 -8.94
C ARG A 255 4.19 -1.46 -8.98
N SER A 256 2.90 -1.27 -9.26
CA SER A 256 2.31 0.06 -9.46
C SER A 256 2.48 0.98 -8.27
N VAL A 257 2.61 2.27 -8.58
CA VAL A 257 2.50 3.37 -7.63
C VAL A 257 1.25 4.17 -7.97
N SER A 258 0.46 4.48 -6.95
CA SER A 258 -0.79 5.22 -7.13
C SER A 258 -1.09 6.17 -6.00
N LEU A 259 -1.91 7.18 -6.29
CA LEU A 259 -2.61 7.97 -5.29
C LEU A 259 -4.04 7.48 -5.17
N THR A 260 -4.55 7.48 -3.94
CA THR A 260 -5.98 7.27 -3.67
C THR A 260 -6.49 8.33 -2.71
N ALA A 261 -7.72 8.79 -2.94
CA ALA A 261 -8.40 9.69 -2.01
C ALA A 261 -9.54 8.98 -1.28
N LYS A 262 -9.75 9.34 -0.02
CA LYS A 262 -10.86 8.85 0.80
C LYS A 262 -11.47 9.99 1.61
N PRO A 263 -12.79 9.96 1.84
CA PRO A 263 -13.41 10.96 2.72
C PRO A 263 -12.88 10.86 4.16
N LYS A 264 -13.00 11.93 4.94
CA LYS A 264 -12.58 11.93 6.36
C LYS A 264 -13.43 11.01 7.25
N VAL A 265 -14.63 10.67 6.83
CA VAL A 265 -15.49 9.64 7.44
C VAL A 265 -15.55 8.50 6.43
N GLN A 266 -14.99 7.35 6.75
CA GLN A 266 -14.68 6.34 5.72
C GLN A 266 -14.86 4.90 6.19
N ILE A 267 -15.13 4.03 5.24
CA ILE A 267 -14.95 2.58 5.36
C ILE A 267 -13.45 2.30 5.26
N HIS A 268 -12.81 2.00 6.39
CA HIS A 268 -11.36 1.76 6.44
C HIS A 268 -11.00 0.36 5.98
N ASP A 269 -11.74 -0.65 6.47
CA ASP A 269 -11.55 -2.04 6.08
C ASP A 269 -12.89 -2.76 5.95
N LEU A 270 -12.94 -3.80 5.11
CA LEU A 270 -14.12 -4.56 4.78
C LEU A 270 -13.75 -6.05 4.63
N GLN A 271 -14.25 -6.87 5.54
CA GLN A 271 -14.12 -8.32 5.49
C GLN A 271 -15.50 -8.93 5.16
N VAL A 272 -15.54 -9.77 4.14
CA VAL A 272 -16.75 -10.46 3.70
C VAL A 272 -16.51 -11.96 3.77
N THR A 273 -17.36 -12.67 4.52
CA THR A 273 -17.25 -14.11 4.71
C THR A 273 -18.58 -14.75 4.37
N PRO A 274 -18.69 -15.46 3.23
CA PRO A 274 -19.86 -16.25 2.92
C PRO A 274 -19.88 -17.53 3.78
N ASP A 275 -21.06 -17.86 4.31
CA ASP A 275 -21.33 -19.08 5.06
C ASP A 275 -22.51 -19.79 4.38
N LEU A 276 -22.25 -20.99 3.86
CA LEU A 276 -23.23 -21.82 3.14
C LEU A 276 -23.85 -22.82 4.11
N ASP A 277 -25.14 -23.03 3.99
CA ASP A 277 -25.82 -24.09 4.74
C ASP A 277 -25.38 -25.49 4.26
N ALA A 278 -25.74 -26.53 4.99
CA ALA A 278 -25.38 -27.92 4.69
C ALA A 278 -25.95 -28.41 3.34
N THR A 279 -26.95 -27.75 2.80
CA THR A 279 -27.59 -28.08 1.52
C THR A 279 -27.06 -27.26 0.37
N TYR A 280 -26.22 -26.24 0.62
CA TYR A 280 -25.71 -25.27 -0.35
C TYR A 280 -26.84 -24.48 -1.09
N GLN A 281 -28.03 -24.42 -0.50
CA GLN A 281 -29.17 -23.68 -1.05
C GLN A 281 -29.33 -22.29 -0.49
N HIS A 282 -28.73 -22.03 0.67
CA HIS A 282 -28.79 -20.75 1.33
C HIS A 282 -27.38 -20.30 1.74
N ALA A 283 -27.10 -19.03 1.60
CA ALA A 283 -25.88 -18.40 2.10
C ALA A 283 -26.20 -17.27 3.06
N THR A 284 -25.39 -17.14 4.11
CA THR A 284 -25.33 -15.95 4.94
C THR A 284 -24.02 -15.23 4.67
N LEU A 285 -24.10 -14.01 4.14
CA LEU A 285 -22.95 -13.17 3.91
C LEU A 285 -22.67 -12.34 5.17
N ASN A 286 -21.62 -12.69 5.90
CA ASN A 286 -21.19 -11.98 7.09
C ASN A 286 -20.23 -10.86 6.69
N ILE A 287 -20.61 -9.60 6.96
CA ILE A 287 -19.89 -8.40 6.55
C ILE A 287 -19.39 -7.69 7.79
N LYS A 288 -18.07 -7.67 7.98
CA LYS A 288 -17.42 -6.98 9.08
C LYS A 288 -16.70 -5.75 8.54
N THR A 289 -17.05 -4.58 9.07
CA THR A 289 -16.57 -3.29 8.55
C THR A 289 -15.87 -2.51 9.65
N ASP A 290 -14.64 -2.05 9.37
CA ASP A 290 -13.92 -1.06 10.17
C ASP A 290 -14.26 0.34 9.65
N LEU A 291 -14.97 1.11 10.46
CA LEU A 291 -15.30 2.52 10.20
C LEU A 291 -14.35 3.42 10.98
N ARG A 292 -13.85 4.45 10.32
CA ARG A 292 -13.00 5.46 10.97
C ARG A 292 -13.44 6.87 10.61
N SER A 293 -13.21 7.79 11.54
CA SER A 293 -13.44 9.20 11.29
C SER A 293 -12.25 10.04 11.70
N TYR A 294 -11.80 10.81 10.75
CA TYR A 294 -10.77 11.84 10.89
C TYR A 294 -11.37 13.25 10.75
N SER A 295 -12.69 13.35 10.83
CA SER A 295 -13.40 14.62 10.71
C SER A 295 -13.51 15.33 12.05
N SER A 296 -13.18 16.63 12.10
CA SER A 296 -13.44 17.50 13.26
C SER A 296 -14.90 17.92 13.37
N LYS A 297 -15.73 17.64 12.35
CA LYS A 297 -17.14 18.05 12.30
C LYS A 297 -18.04 17.02 13.00
N LEU A 298 -18.11 17.06 14.34
CA LEU A 298 -18.81 16.08 15.18
C LEU A 298 -20.29 15.85 14.81
N LYS A 299 -20.99 16.85 14.26
CA LYS A 299 -22.39 16.70 13.82
C LYS A 299 -22.54 15.72 12.64
N GLN A 300 -21.49 15.55 11.85
CA GLN A 300 -21.48 14.62 10.70
C GLN A 300 -21.30 13.16 11.12
N LEU A 301 -20.94 12.91 12.38
CA LEU A 301 -20.65 11.57 12.90
C LEU A 301 -21.85 10.87 13.51
N LYS A 302 -23.03 11.53 13.55
CA LYS A 302 -24.26 11.00 14.16
C LYS A 302 -25.27 10.60 13.10
N GLY A 303 -25.91 9.45 13.32
CA GLY A 303 -26.98 8.95 12.44
C GLY A 303 -26.45 8.44 11.11
N LEU A 304 -25.20 7.97 11.09
CA LEU A 304 -24.62 7.29 9.92
C LEU A 304 -25.22 5.90 9.79
N SER A 305 -25.26 5.37 8.57
CA SER A 305 -25.61 3.96 8.32
C SER A 305 -24.81 3.39 7.16
N LEU A 306 -24.75 2.07 7.09
CA LEU A 306 -24.15 1.35 5.98
C LEU A 306 -25.23 0.61 5.20
N ARG A 307 -25.24 0.76 3.89
CA ARG A 307 -26.05 -0.02 2.98
C ARG A 307 -25.12 -0.94 2.17
N TYR A 308 -25.47 -2.22 2.17
CA TYR A 308 -24.75 -3.23 1.37
C TYR A 308 -25.69 -3.79 0.32
N SER A 309 -25.25 -3.75 -0.92
CA SER A 309 -25.98 -4.33 -2.07
C SER A 309 -25.09 -5.38 -2.72
N LEU A 310 -25.60 -6.59 -2.85
CA LEU A 310 -24.95 -7.69 -3.54
C LEU A 310 -25.41 -7.77 -4.99
N TYR A 311 -24.47 -7.79 -5.91
CA TYR A 311 -24.72 -7.90 -7.34
C TYR A 311 -24.17 -9.19 -7.88
N SER A 312 -24.98 -9.87 -8.70
CA SER A 312 -24.51 -11.00 -9.50
C SER A 312 -23.60 -10.49 -10.61
N LEU A 313 -22.49 -11.18 -10.84
CA LEU A 313 -21.59 -10.90 -11.95
C LEU A 313 -21.72 -12.06 -12.95
N PRO A 314 -22.32 -11.83 -14.14
CA PRO A 314 -22.45 -12.88 -15.15
C PRO A 314 -21.07 -13.41 -15.56
N LEU A 315 -20.99 -14.70 -15.89
CA LEU A 315 -19.75 -15.31 -16.41
C LEU A 315 -19.36 -14.72 -17.78
N TYR A 316 -20.34 -14.26 -18.53
CA TYR A 316 -20.18 -13.62 -19.84
C TYR A 316 -20.62 -12.15 -19.75
N LEU A 317 -19.80 -11.27 -20.31
CA LEU A 317 -19.89 -9.80 -20.15
C LEU A 317 -21.13 -9.14 -20.78
N ASP A 318 -21.96 -9.87 -21.49
CA ASP A 318 -23.11 -9.31 -22.25
C ASP A 318 -24.33 -8.99 -21.37
N GLU A 319 -24.38 -9.52 -20.15
CA GLU A 319 -25.41 -9.19 -19.18
C GLU A 319 -24.84 -8.31 -18.07
N GLY A 320 -25.43 -7.15 -17.84
CA GLY A 320 -25.03 -6.26 -16.75
C GLY A 320 -25.25 -6.90 -15.36
N ALA A 321 -24.46 -6.44 -14.37
CA ALA A 321 -24.62 -6.90 -12.99
C ALA A 321 -26.03 -6.60 -12.46
N LYS A 322 -26.69 -7.60 -11.85
CA LYS A 322 -28.04 -7.50 -11.28
C LYS A 322 -27.97 -7.54 -9.76
N ARG A 323 -28.65 -6.61 -9.07
CA ARG A 323 -28.74 -6.65 -7.61
C ARG A 323 -29.59 -7.84 -7.19
N VAL A 324 -29.03 -8.69 -6.33
CA VAL A 324 -29.67 -9.94 -5.85
C VAL A 324 -30.07 -9.88 -4.38
N ALA A 325 -29.39 -9.04 -3.59
CA ALA A 325 -29.73 -8.84 -2.17
C ALA A 325 -29.29 -7.45 -1.71
N GLU A 326 -29.92 -6.96 -0.64
CA GLU A 326 -29.57 -5.69 0.00
C GLU A 326 -29.86 -5.74 1.50
N VAL A 327 -29.02 -5.10 2.29
CA VAL A 327 -29.24 -4.89 3.72
C VAL A 327 -28.73 -3.51 4.12
N GLN A 328 -29.40 -2.85 5.07
CA GLN A 328 -28.95 -1.61 5.67
C GLN A 328 -28.80 -1.77 7.18
N SER A 329 -27.70 -1.23 7.72
CA SER A 329 -27.46 -1.24 9.15
C SER A 329 -28.40 -0.28 9.88
N GLU A 330 -28.53 -0.45 11.18
CA GLU A 330 -29.07 0.58 12.05
C GLU A 330 -28.20 1.84 12.04
N ALA A 331 -28.79 2.95 12.50
CA ALA A 331 -28.06 4.21 12.63
C ALA A 331 -27.00 4.13 13.73
N LEU A 332 -25.80 4.61 13.42
CA LEU A 332 -24.64 4.59 14.31
C LEU A 332 -24.03 5.99 14.50
N THR A 333 -23.19 6.12 15.50
CA THR A 333 -22.41 7.33 15.77
C THR A 333 -20.93 6.96 15.86
N LEU A 334 -20.09 7.65 15.08
CA LEU A 334 -18.65 7.44 15.12
C LEU A 334 -17.97 8.43 16.07
N LYS A 335 -16.82 8.03 16.60
CA LYS A 335 -15.87 8.91 17.30
C LYS A 335 -14.95 9.59 16.28
N SER A 336 -14.45 10.76 16.61
CA SER A 336 -13.54 11.54 15.74
C SER A 336 -12.07 11.38 16.12
N ASP A 337 -11.65 10.20 16.51
CA ASP A 337 -10.29 9.91 17.00
C ASP A 337 -9.46 9.04 16.05
N GLY A 338 -10.02 8.67 14.88
CA GLY A 338 -9.39 7.77 13.92
C GLY A 338 -9.30 6.31 14.38
N ALA A 339 -9.80 6.00 15.58
CA ALA A 339 -9.79 4.64 16.11
C ALA A 339 -10.76 3.72 15.34
N PRO A 340 -10.44 2.43 15.20
CA PRO A 340 -11.33 1.45 14.58
C PRO A 340 -12.67 1.35 15.30
N GLN A 341 -13.75 1.40 14.53
CA GLN A 341 -15.11 1.17 15.04
C GLN A 341 -15.76 0.08 14.19
N MET A 342 -15.85 -1.12 14.78
CA MET A 342 -16.29 -2.30 14.09
C MET A 342 -17.81 -2.41 14.06
N LEU A 343 -18.36 -2.66 12.87
CA LEU A 343 -19.74 -3.03 12.65
C LEU A 343 -19.82 -4.38 11.97
N THR A 344 -20.73 -5.25 12.42
CA THR A 344 -21.04 -6.52 11.75
C THR A 344 -22.49 -6.48 11.24
N THR A 345 -22.67 -6.83 9.99
CA THR A 345 -23.97 -6.92 9.33
C THR A 345 -24.05 -8.25 8.60
N SER A 346 -25.22 -8.92 8.61
CA SER A 346 -25.43 -10.16 7.89
C SER A 346 -26.50 -9.97 6.81
N MET A 347 -26.32 -10.65 5.67
CA MET A 347 -27.21 -10.62 4.51
C MET A 347 -27.50 -12.05 4.07
N SER A 348 -28.79 -12.40 3.95
CA SER A 348 -29.18 -13.72 3.40
C SER A 348 -29.22 -13.68 1.88
N VAL A 349 -28.77 -14.77 1.26
CA VAL A 349 -28.80 -14.97 -0.19
C VAL A 349 -29.39 -16.35 -0.45
N GLU A 350 -30.55 -16.36 -1.12
CA GLU A 350 -31.26 -17.57 -1.53
C GLU A 350 -30.70 -18.10 -2.83
N SER A 351 -30.52 -19.43 -2.91
CA SER A 351 -30.04 -20.14 -4.09
C SER A 351 -28.81 -19.47 -4.74
N PRO A 352 -27.72 -19.27 -4.01
CA PRO A 352 -26.53 -18.61 -4.55
C PRO A 352 -25.91 -19.44 -5.68
N ASN A 353 -25.42 -18.76 -6.72
CA ASN A 353 -24.55 -19.40 -7.70
C ASN A 353 -23.19 -19.68 -7.03
N LEU A 354 -22.84 -20.96 -6.97
CA LEU A 354 -21.60 -21.38 -6.32
C LEU A 354 -20.40 -21.22 -7.27
N TRP A 355 -19.26 -20.88 -6.69
CA TRP A 355 -18.01 -20.88 -7.42
C TRP A 355 -17.46 -22.30 -7.56
N SER A 356 -17.01 -22.66 -8.75
CA SER A 356 -16.12 -23.80 -8.99
C SER A 356 -15.07 -23.43 -10.02
N ALA A 357 -14.05 -24.28 -10.19
CA ALA A 357 -13.03 -24.04 -11.21
C ALA A 357 -13.61 -24.05 -12.63
N GLU A 358 -14.66 -24.87 -12.85
CA GLU A 358 -15.38 -24.99 -14.13
C GLU A 358 -16.39 -23.84 -14.35
N ALA A 359 -16.94 -23.30 -13.26
CA ALA A 359 -17.88 -22.19 -13.26
C ALA A 359 -17.47 -21.16 -12.19
N PRO A 360 -16.48 -20.31 -12.46
CA PRO A 360 -15.90 -19.39 -11.48
C PRO A 360 -16.79 -18.17 -11.24
N TYR A 361 -18.02 -18.42 -10.79
CA TYR A 361 -19.02 -17.41 -10.55
C TYR A 361 -18.63 -16.53 -9.35
N ARG A 362 -18.78 -15.23 -9.49
CA ARG A 362 -18.48 -14.25 -8.43
C ARG A 362 -19.61 -13.26 -8.27
N TYR A 363 -19.67 -12.68 -7.08
CA TYR A 363 -20.53 -11.55 -6.78
C TYR A 363 -19.70 -10.31 -6.53
N ILE A 364 -20.32 -9.14 -6.65
CA ILE A 364 -19.76 -7.86 -6.21
C ILE A 364 -20.60 -7.37 -5.05
N LEU A 365 -19.98 -7.23 -3.88
CA LEU A 365 -20.56 -6.51 -2.76
C LEU A 365 -20.21 -5.04 -2.89
N VAL A 366 -21.23 -4.19 -2.97
CA VAL A 366 -21.10 -2.72 -2.89
C VAL A 366 -21.52 -2.28 -1.50
N GLY A 367 -20.64 -1.55 -0.81
CA GLY A 367 -20.92 -0.92 0.48
C GLY A 367 -20.98 0.60 0.34
N GLU A 368 -22.05 1.22 0.83
CA GLU A 368 -22.23 2.66 0.85
C GLU A 368 -22.34 3.16 2.29
N LEU A 369 -21.50 4.12 2.65
CA LEU A 369 -21.61 4.84 3.91
C LEU A 369 -22.52 6.04 3.70
N LEU A 370 -23.59 6.12 4.48
CA LEU A 370 -24.65 7.12 4.34
C LEU A 370 -24.64 8.09 5.55
N ASP A 371 -24.91 9.36 5.28
CA ASP A 371 -25.21 10.33 6.33
C ASP A 371 -26.67 10.17 6.86
N LYS A 372 -27.01 10.90 7.90
CA LYS A 372 -28.36 10.88 8.52
C LYS A 372 -29.51 11.28 7.58
N LYS A 373 -29.21 11.87 6.41
CA LYS A 373 -30.18 12.25 5.39
C LYS A 373 -30.25 11.24 4.25
N GLY A 374 -29.42 10.17 4.29
CA GLY A 374 -29.30 9.18 3.24
C GLY A 374 -28.37 9.59 2.10
N ASN A 375 -27.61 10.70 2.22
CA ASN A 375 -26.61 11.04 1.22
C ASN A 375 -25.40 10.13 1.34
N VAL A 376 -24.88 9.67 0.20
CA VAL A 376 -23.70 8.80 0.14
C VAL A 376 -22.45 9.63 0.44
N LEU A 377 -21.69 9.20 1.45
CA LEU A 377 -20.38 9.76 1.82
C LEU A 377 -19.23 9.02 1.13
N GLU A 378 -19.36 7.71 1.00
CA GLU A 378 -18.37 6.84 0.35
C GLU A 378 -19.08 5.61 -0.24
N THR A 379 -18.64 5.18 -1.41
CA THR A 379 -19.00 3.89 -2.01
C THR A 379 -17.74 3.06 -2.16
N VAL A 380 -17.78 1.80 -1.77
CA VAL A 380 -16.68 0.83 -1.95
C VAL A 380 -17.23 -0.46 -2.55
N SER A 381 -16.36 -1.27 -3.16
CA SER A 381 -16.78 -2.58 -3.65
C SER A 381 -15.66 -3.62 -3.52
N THR A 382 -16.07 -4.86 -3.40
CA THR A 382 -15.19 -6.02 -3.38
C THR A 382 -15.87 -7.23 -4.01
N TYR A 383 -15.07 -8.16 -4.51
CA TYR A 383 -15.59 -9.47 -4.94
C TYR A 383 -15.86 -10.37 -3.72
N THR A 384 -16.84 -11.23 -3.88
CA THR A 384 -17.13 -12.33 -2.97
C THR A 384 -17.68 -13.53 -3.75
#